data_cf9c5e15a8a55b3b17e460162a8ae5ae
#
_entry.id   cf9c5e15a8a55b3b17e460162a8ae5ae
#
_cell.length_a   1.000
_cell.length_b   1.000
_cell.length_c   1.000
_cell.angle_alpha   90.00
_cell.angle_beta   90.00
_cell.angle_gamma   90.00
#
_symmetry.space_group_name_H-M   'P 1'
#
loop_
_entity.id
_entity.type
_entity.pdbx_description
1 polymer ?
#
loop_
_entity_poly.entity_id
_entity_poly.type
_entity_poly.pdbx_seq_one_letter_code
_entity_poly.pdbx_strand_id
1 'polypeptide(L)'
;MLIVIKIGGALIAKNFDNVINDIANIYMKKKYKLVVVHGGGPQINELLEEMNKSPKYFKTPSGYTTRYTDQEAIKVAIMALGGKNNKRLVEAMQKHNVNAFGFTGIDGGIIEAKRKEKILVLVDDKRIMKRGEFSGKVVNVKTEVLNFLLDNEYLPVIASLAKSEDGDIVNVDGDRAASFVAKALNADIFISLTDVDGIYKNFDDKNSLIKKITSTQLKNYLA
;
A
#
# COMPACT_ATOMS: atom_id res chain seq x y z
N MET A 1 -22.39 0.89 4.54
CA MET A 1 -21.18 1.63 4.96
C MET A 1 -19.97 0.95 4.35
N LEU A 2 -19.08 1.71 3.71
CA LEU A 2 -17.88 1.23 3.04
C LEU A 2 -16.63 1.52 3.88
N ILE A 3 -15.81 0.51 4.09
CA ILE A 3 -14.57 0.61 4.85
C ILE A 3 -13.40 0.22 3.93
N VAL A 4 -12.40 1.06 3.84
CA VAL A 4 -11.12 0.73 3.18
C VAL A 4 -10.07 0.48 4.25
N ILE A 5 -9.41 -0.68 4.17
CA ILE A 5 -8.40 -1.13 5.13
C ILE A 5 -7.05 -1.22 4.41
N LYS A 6 -6.06 -0.48 4.88
CA LYS A 6 -4.67 -0.64 4.42
C LYS A 6 -3.93 -1.59 5.35
N ILE A 7 -3.23 -2.56 4.80
CA ILE A 7 -2.37 -3.49 5.55
C ILE A 7 -0.91 -3.24 5.21
N GLY A 8 -0.10 -2.87 6.21
CA GLY A 8 1.35 -2.72 6.07
C GLY A 8 2.07 -4.06 5.90
N GLY A 9 3.16 -4.08 5.12
CA GLY A 9 3.94 -5.30 4.89
C GLY A 9 4.52 -5.93 6.16
N ALA A 10 4.86 -5.12 7.17
CA ALA A 10 5.34 -5.61 8.46
C ALA A 10 4.27 -6.41 9.22
N LEU A 11 3.00 -6.02 9.14
CA LEU A 11 1.90 -6.78 9.75
C LEU A 11 1.63 -8.09 9.03
N ILE A 12 1.77 -8.13 7.72
CA ILE A 12 1.67 -9.38 6.94
C ILE A 12 2.73 -10.39 7.40
N ALA A 13 3.89 -9.91 7.86
CA ALA A 13 4.96 -10.76 8.38
C ALA A 13 4.73 -11.25 9.82
N LYS A 14 4.20 -10.37 10.72
CA LYS A 14 4.21 -10.59 12.17
C LYS A 14 2.86 -10.97 12.79
N ASN A 15 1.75 -10.36 12.33
CA ASN A 15 0.42 -10.48 12.94
C ASN A 15 -0.65 -10.89 11.93
N PHE A 16 -0.27 -11.70 10.97
CA PHE A 16 -1.11 -12.06 9.84
C PHE A 16 -2.47 -12.63 10.24
N ASP A 17 -2.49 -13.66 11.09
CA ASP A 17 -3.72 -14.38 11.42
C ASP A 17 -4.72 -13.52 12.20
N ASN A 18 -4.26 -12.68 13.13
CA ASN A 18 -5.13 -11.76 13.86
C ASN A 18 -5.81 -10.73 12.93
N VAL A 19 -5.03 -10.16 11.99
CA VAL A 19 -5.56 -9.21 11.02
C VAL A 19 -6.60 -9.87 10.12
N ILE A 20 -6.35 -11.10 9.66
CA ILE A 20 -7.30 -11.86 8.83
C ILE A 20 -8.57 -12.18 9.60
N ASN A 21 -8.46 -12.66 10.84
CA ASN A 21 -9.60 -12.96 11.70
C ASN A 21 -10.49 -11.73 11.93
N ASP A 22 -9.90 -10.58 12.20
CA ASP A 22 -10.64 -9.34 12.43
C ASP A 22 -11.38 -8.88 11.16
N ILE A 23 -10.72 -8.93 9.99
CA ILE A 23 -11.35 -8.58 8.70
C ILE A 23 -12.50 -9.55 8.39
N ALA A 24 -12.30 -10.85 8.58
CA ALA A 24 -13.31 -11.86 8.38
C ALA A 24 -14.53 -11.65 9.30
N ASN A 25 -14.29 -11.39 10.58
CA ASN A 25 -15.35 -11.08 11.53
C ASN A 25 -16.16 -9.85 11.15
N ILE A 26 -15.55 -8.81 10.59
CA ILE A 26 -16.24 -7.62 10.10
C ILE A 26 -17.05 -7.96 8.83
N TYR A 27 -16.44 -8.69 7.89
CA TYR A 27 -17.09 -9.11 6.65
C TYR A 27 -18.33 -9.98 6.90
N MET A 28 -18.23 -10.94 7.79
CA MET A 28 -19.33 -11.88 8.11
C MET A 28 -20.55 -11.21 8.74
N LYS A 29 -20.41 -10.00 9.31
CA LYS A 29 -21.54 -9.21 9.79
C LYS A 29 -22.49 -8.75 8.69
N LYS A 30 -22.07 -8.84 7.40
CA LYS A 30 -22.84 -8.42 6.20
C LYS A 30 -23.38 -6.98 6.25
N LYS A 31 -22.86 -6.19 7.18
CA LYS A 31 -23.25 -4.78 7.40
C LYS A 31 -22.35 -3.80 6.64
N TYR A 32 -21.15 -4.24 6.27
CA TYR A 32 -20.10 -3.41 5.73
C TYR A 32 -19.61 -3.95 4.38
N LYS A 33 -19.41 -3.06 3.41
CA LYS A 33 -18.61 -3.34 2.23
C LYS A 33 -17.14 -3.06 2.58
N LEU A 34 -16.24 -3.97 2.24
CA LEU A 34 -14.82 -3.87 2.61
C LEU A 34 -13.94 -3.87 1.36
N VAL A 35 -12.90 -3.05 1.36
CA VAL A 35 -11.79 -3.10 0.40
C VAL A 35 -10.49 -3.17 1.19
N VAL A 36 -9.62 -4.08 0.81
CA VAL A 36 -8.27 -4.20 1.39
C VAL A 36 -7.26 -3.71 0.37
N VAL A 37 -6.36 -2.83 0.79
CA VAL A 37 -5.17 -2.42 0.01
C VAL A 37 -3.94 -2.81 0.79
N HIS A 38 -2.96 -3.44 0.16
CA HIS A 38 -1.75 -3.85 0.85
C HIS A 38 -0.48 -3.42 0.12
N GLY A 39 0.56 -3.20 0.91
CA GLY A 39 1.94 -3.07 0.46
C GLY A 39 2.72 -4.37 0.69
N GLY A 40 4.04 -4.25 0.86
CA GLY A 40 4.91 -5.38 1.12
C GLY A 40 6.39 -5.06 0.93
N GLY A 41 6.83 -3.91 1.42
CA GLY A 41 8.24 -3.51 1.38
C GLY A 41 9.20 -4.58 1.94
N PRO A 42 8.95 -5.15 3.13
CA PRO A 42 9.75 -6.23 3.68
C PRO A 42 9.81 -7.46 2.77
N GLN A 43 8.70 -7.87 2.18
CA GLN A 43 8.62 -9.06 1.31
C GLN A 43 9.32 -8.85 -0.04
N ILE A 44 9.36 -7.60 -0.54
CA ILE A 44 10.18 -7.27 -1.72
C ILE A 44 11.68 -7.41 -1.37
N ASN A 45 12.10 -6.98 -0.17
CA ASN A 45 13.49 -7.15 0.27
C ASN A 45 13.85 -8.62 0.39
N GLU A 46 13.04 -9.40 1.12
CA GLU A 46 13.21 -10.83 1.31
C GLU A 46 13.40 -11.53 -0.05
N LEU A 47 12.51 -11.28 -1.01
CA LEU A 47 12.58 -11.90 -2.33
C LEU A 47 13.79 -11.42 -3.15
N LEU A 48 14.20 -10.15 -3.03
CA LEU A 48 15.44 -9.67 -3.64
C LEU A 48 16.66 -10.44 -3.09
N GLU A 49 16.73 -10.61 -1.77
CA GLU A 49 17.81 -11.33 -1.09
C GLU A 49 17.85 -12.82 -1.48
N GLU A 50 16.66 -13.49 -1.51
CA GLU A 50 16.54 -14.87 -2.00
C GLU A 50 17.04 -15.02 -3.45
N MET A 51 16.93 -13.96 -4.27
CA MET A 51 17.42 -13.91 -5.65
C MET A 51 18.87 -13.42 -5.74
N ASN A 52 19.61 -13.33 -4.62
CA ASN A 52 20.97 -12.80 -4.54
C ASN A 52 21.09 -11.35 -5.04
N LYS A 53 20.07 -10.52 -4.80
CA LYS A 53 20.03 -9.09 -5.14
C LYS A 53 19.85 -8.26 -3.88
N SER A 54 20.58 -7.16 -3.76
CA SER A 54 20.47 -6.26 -2.61
C SER A 54 19.43 -5.17 -2.88
N PRO A 55 18.50 -4.90 -1.95
CA PRO A 55 17.61 -3.76 -2.04
C PRO A 55 18.42 -2.44 -1.99
N LYS A 56 18.09 -1.51 -2.88
CA LYS A 56 18.76 -0.21 -2.98
C LYS A 56 17.94 0.86 -2.31
N TYR A 57 18.50 1.55 -1.32
CA TYR A 57 17.89 2.67 -0.62
C TYR A 57 18.74 3.92 -0.74
N PHE A 58 18.10 5.06 -0.91
CA PHE A 58 18.79 6.36 -0.94
C PHE A 58 18.08 7.37 -0.05
N LYS A 59 18.87 8.26 0.55
CA LYS A 59 18.33 9.46 1.21
C LYS A 59 17.95 10.49 0.15
N THR A 60 16.79 11.10 0.31
CA THR A 60 16.37 12.26 -0.49
C THR A 60 16.90 13.55 0.15
N PRO A 61 16.99 14.67 -0.58
CA PRO A 61 17.37 15.97 0.00
C PRO A 61 16.45 16.45 1.13
N SER A 62 15.21 15.95 1.20
CA SER A 62 14.26 16.20 2.29
C SER A 62 14.47 15.29 3.51
N GLY A 63 15.52 14.47 3.53
CA GLY A 63 15.89 13.60 4.66
C GLY A 63 15.19 12.22 4.68
N TYR A 64 14.23 11.97 3.81
CA TYR A 64 13.54 10.67 3.77
C TYR A 64 14.38 9.61 3.06
N THR A 65 14.37 8.39 3.60
CA THR A 65 14.91 7.22 2.90
C THR A 65 13.85 6.65 1.98
N THR A 66 14.19 6.48 0.71
CA THR A 66 13.31 5.89 -0.31
C THR A 66 13.97 4.68 -0.96
N ARG A 67 13.18 3.67 -1.32
CA ARG A 67 13.65 2.57 -2.16
C ARG A 67 13.85 3.08 -3.58
N TYR A 68 14.97 2.75 -4.17
CA TYR A 68 15.19 2.89 -5.60
C TYR A 68 14.68 1.63 -6.29
N THR A 69 13.65 1.79 -7.09
CA THR A 69 13.00 0.68 -7.79
C THR A 69 13.47 0.68 -9.24
N ASP A 70 14.61 0.05 -9.51
CA ASP A 70 15.09 -0.15 -10.88
C ASP A 70 14.30 -1.26 -11.61
N GLN A 71 14.67 -1.55 -12.86
CA GLN A 71 14.00 -2.54 -13.69
C GLN A 71 13.98 -3.94 -13.07
N GLU A 72 15.01 -4.34 -12.35
CA GLU A 72 15.06 -5.61 -11.66
C GLU A 72 14.19 -5.59 -10.39
N ALA A 73 14.25 -4.50 -9.63
CA ALA A 73 13.46 -4.34 -8.42
C ALA A 73 11.95 -4.31 -8.71
N ILE A 74 11.50 -3.71 -9.84
CA ILE A 74 10.08 -3.73 -10.19
C ILE A 74 9.59 -5.15 -10.55
N LYS A 75 10.39 -5.97 -11.24
CA LYS A 75 10.06 -7.37 -11.51
C LYS A 75 9.84 -8.15 -10.22
N VAL A 76 10.74 -7.96 -9.25
CA VAL A 76 10.62 -8.58 -7.92
C VAL A 76 9.42 -8.05 -7.15
N ALA A 77 9.14 -6.75 -7.22
CA ALA A 77 7.96 -6.16 -6.60
C ALA A 77 6.65 -6.75 -7.16
N ILE A 78 6.57 -7.00 -8.47
CA ILE A 78 5.41 -7.67 -9.09
C ILE A 78 5.22 -9.08 -8.51
N MET A 79 6.29 -9.88 -8.42
CA MET A 79 6.22 -11.22 -7.85
C MET A 79 5.84 -11.20 -6.37
N ALA A 80 6.47 -10.33 -5.57
CA ALA A 80 6.22 -10.24 -4.15
C ALA A 80 4.81 -9.72 -3.83
N LEU A 81 4.39 -8.62 -4.46
CA LEU A 81 3.12 -7.98 -4.16
C LEU A 81 1.94 -8.65 -4.86
N GLY A 82 2.03 -8.85 -6.17
CA GLY A 82 0.93 -9.42 -6.98
C GLY A 82 0.77 -10.93 -6.80
N GLY A 83 1.88 -11.63 -6.60
CA GLY A 83 1.91 -13.08 -6.37
C GLY A 83 1.88 -13.44 -4.88
N LYS A 84 3.06 -13.45 -4.22
CA LYS A 84 3.26 -13.98 -2.84
C LYS A 84 2.27 -13.37 -1.83
N ASN A 85 2.27 -12.05 -1.67
CA ASN A 85 1.45 -11.39 -0.65
C ASN A 85 -0.04 -11.40 -0.97
N ASN A 86 -0.40 -10.99 -2.18
CA ASN A 86 -1.80 -10.89 -2.57
C ASN A 86 -2.51 -12.24 -2.46
N LYS A 87 -1.91 -13.30 -3.02
CA LYS A 87 -2.53 -14.63 -3.00
C LYS A 87 -2.55 -15.26 -1.62
N ARG A 88 -1.53 -15.00 -0.78
CA ARG A 88 -1.56 -15.41 0.62
C ARG A 88 -2.69 -14.74 1.41
N LEU A 89 -2.93 -13.44 1.19
CA LEU A 89 -4.06 -12.72 1.80
C LEU A 89 -5.40 -13.29 1.35
N VAL A 90 -5.57 -13.50 0.04
CA VAL A 90 -6.81 -14.07 -0.52
C VAL A 90 -7.06 -15.47 0.02
N GLU A 91 -6.05 -16.35 -0.01
CA GLU A 91 -6.15 -17.71 0.52
C GLU A 91 -6.60 -17.70 1.99
N ALA A 92 -5.94 -16.90 2.82
CA ALA A 92 -6.26 -16.83 4.23
C ALA A 92 -7.69 -16.31 4.47
N MET A 93 -8.13 -15.27 3.74
CA MET A 93 -9.50 -14.77 3.84
C MET A 93 -10.52 -15.80 3.38
N GLN A 94 -10.26 -16.53 2.30
CA GLN A 94 -11.16 -17.59 1.83
C GLN A 94 -11.28 -18.74 2.82
N LYS A 95 -10.21 -19.11 3.53
CA LYS A 95 -10.28 -20.09 4.65
C LYS A 95 -11.26 -19.68 5.76
N HIS A 96 -11.54 -18.37 5.87
CA HIS A 96 -12.54 -17.80 6.78
C HIS A 96 -13.89 -17.49 6.09
N ASN A 97 -14.18 -18.10 4.93
CA ASN A 97 -15.39 -17.89 4.14
C ASN A 97 -15.60 -16.43 3.66
N VAL A 98 -14.55 -15.65 3.56
CA VAL A 98 -14.58 -14.32 2.94
C VAL A 98 -14.43 -14.48 1.43
N ASN A 99 -15.36 -13.95 0.66
CA ASN A 99 -15.33 -13.98 -0.80
C ASN A 99 -14.31 -12.95 -1.34
N ALA A 100 -13.02 -13.21 -1.07
CA ALA A 100 -11.93 -12.30 -1.41
C ALA A 100 -11.52 -12.42 -2.89
N PHE A 101 -11.37 -11.28 -3.58
CA PHE A 101 -10.91 -11.19 -4.96
C PHE A 101 -9.62 -10.38 -5.04
N GLY A 102 -8.50 -11.05 -5.31
CA GLY A 102 -7.15 -10.45 -5.27
C GLY A 102 -6.61 -10.09 -6.65
N PHE A 103 -6.13 -8.86 -6.77
CA PHE A 103 -5.50 -8.30 -7.97
C PHE A 103 -4.53 -7.17 -7.61
N THR A 104 -3.88 -6.59 -8.60
CA THR A 104 -3.00 -5.43 -8.44
C THR A 104 -3.65 -4.17 -9.00
N GLY A 105 -3.20 -2.99 -8.61
CA GLY A 105 -3.78 -1.76 -9.14
C GLY A 105 -3.57 -1.53 -10.63
N ILE A 106 -2.67 -2.29 -11.32
CA ILE A 106 -2.52 -2.22 -12.77
C ILE A 106 -3.64 -2.97 -13.50
N ASP A 107 -4.23 -4.01 -12.87
CA ASP A 107 -5.30 -4.78 -13.49
C ASP A 107 -6.49 -3.86 -13.81
N GLY A 108 -6.92 -3.84 -15.05
CA GLY A 108 -7.92 -2.91 -15.55
C GLY A 108 -7.50 -1.42 -15.49
N GLY A 109 -6.26 -1.12 -15.14
CA GLY A 109 -5.79 0.25 -14.91
C GLY A 109 -6.50 0.92 -13.74
N ILE A 110 -6.85 0.16 -12.71
CA ILE A 110 -7.62 0.63 -11.54
C ILE A 110 -6.87 1.73 -10.80
N ILE A 111 -5.56 1.58 -10.59
CA ILE A 111 -4.72 2.63 -10.00
C ILE A 111 -3.83 3.21 -11.10
N GLU A 112 -3.99 4.50 -11.37
CA GLU A 112 -3.16 5.25 -12.30
C GLU A 112 -2.14 6.08 -11.53
N ALA A 113 -0.90 6.11 -12.01
CA ALA A 113 0.18 6.82 -11.36
C ALA A 113 1.07 7.55 -12.37
N LYS A 114 1.60 8.70 -11.97
CA LYS A 114 2.68 9.36 -12.69
C LYS A 114 4.01 8.75 -12.29
N ARG A 115 4.72 8.16 -13.26
CA ARG A 115 6.03 7.55 -13.03
C ARG A 115 7.07 8.61 -12.65
N LYS A 116 7.94 8.27 -11.71
CA LYS A 116 9.13 9.06 -11.39
C LYS A 116 10.29 8.56 -12.25
N GLU A 117 10.45 9.07 -13.46
CA GLU A 117 11.54 8.66 -14.36
C GLU A 117 12.94 8.85 -13.74
N LYS A 118 13.05 9.81 -12.85
CA LYS A 118 14.27 10.19 -12.14
C LYS A 118 13.97 10.62 -10.71
N ILE A 119 14.89 10.32 -9.81
CA ILE A 119 14.83 10.81 -8.42
C ILE A 119 16.13 11.52 -8.05
N LEU A 120 16.02 12.57 -7.26
CA LEU A 120 17.17 13.26 -6.68
C LEU A 120 17.51 12.59 -5.34
N VAL A 121 18.71 12.08 -5.23
CA VAL A 121 19.22 11.36 -4.07
C VAL A 121 20.51 11.95 -3.55
N LEU A 122 20.84 11.65 -2.30
CA LEU A 122 22.12 11.97 -1.69
C LEU A 122 23.01 10.71 -1.70
N VAL A 123 24.21 10.85 -2.25
CA VAL A 123 25.28 9.84 -2.21
C VAL A 123 26.55 10.57 -1.79
N ASP A 124 27.13 10.20 -0.65
CA ASP A 124 28.26 10.90 -0.04
C ASP A 124 28.04 12.42 0.03
N ASP A 125 26.87 12.81 0.56
CA ASP A 125 26.38 14.19 0.69
C ASP A 125 26.26 14.98 -0.62
N LYS A 126 26.48 14.36 -1.77
CA LYS A 126 26.30 14.98 -3.08
C LYS A 126 24.92 14.66 -3.64
N ARG A 127 24.28 15.67 -4.23
CA ARG A 127 22.99 15.52 -4.94
C ARG A 127 23.22 14.87 -6.30
N ILE A 128 22.68 13.66 -6.47
CA ILE A 128 22.82 12.90 -7.72
C ILE A 128 21.42 12.58 -8.27
N MET A 129 21.24 12.75 -9.57
CA MET A 129 20.01 12.37 -10.28
C MET A 129 20.13 10.90 -10.74
N LYS A 130 19.32 10.01 -10.13
CA LYS A 130 19.19 8.61 -10.58
C LYS A 130 18.04 8.53 -11.59
N ARG A 131 18.29 7.84 -12.71
CA ARG A 131 17.30 7.57 -13.78
C ARG A 131 16.89 6.09 -13.75
N GLY A 132 15.82 5.74 -14.50
CA GLY A 132 15.32 4.37 -14.58
C GLY A 132 14.52 3.94 -13.36
N GLU A 133 13.89 4.89 -12.67
CA GLU A 133 13.01 4.66 -11.53
C GLU A 133 11.65 4.13 -12.00
N PHE A 134 11.17 3.05 -11.36
CA PHE A 134 9.86 2.47 -11.58
C PHE A 134 8.94 2.63 -10.36
N SER A 135 9.13 3.68 -9.58
CA SER A 135 8.14 4.11 -8.60
C SER A 135 7.23 5.20 -9.20
N GLY A 136 6.01 5.26 -8.68
CA GLY A 136 5.00 6.20 -9.16
C GLY A 136 4.33 6.98 -8.03
N LYS A 137 3.72 8.10 -8.40
CA LYS A 137 2.83 8.88 -7.55
C LYS A 137 1.41 8.66 -8.05
N VAL A 138 0.55 8.04 -7.23
CA VAL A 138 -0.86 7.83 -7.57
C VAL A 138 -1.52 9.15 -7.94
N VAL A 139 -2.23 9.18 -9.06
CA VAL A 139 -2.94 10.36 -9.57
C VAL A 139 -4.43 10.13 -9.70
N ASN A 140 -4.87 8.90 -9.98
CA ASN A 140 -6.28 8.57 -10.14
C ASN A 140 -6.57 7.12 -9.72
N VAL A 141 -7.84 6.83 -9.41
CA VAL A 141 -8.37 5.48 -9.18
C VAL A 141 -9.70 5.36 -9.91
N LYS A 142 -9.83 4.35 -10.75
CA LYS A 142 -11.08 3.98 -11.43
C LYS A 142 -11.89 3.06 -10.52
N THR A 143 -13.16 3.34 -10.36
CA THR A 143 -14.00 2.68 -9.36
C THR A 143 -14.98 1.66 -9.93
N GLU A 144 -15.12 1.57 -11.24
CA GLU A 144 -16.15 0.76 -11.92
C GLU A 144 -16.04 -0.73 -11.52
N VAL A 145 -14.83 -1.31 -11.64
CA VAL A 145 -14.58 -2.71 -11.27
C VAL A 145 -14.72 -2.91 -9.75
N LEU A 146 -14.25 -1.95 -8.96
CA LEU A 146 -14.37 -2.02 -7.50
C LEU A 146 -15.82 -2.03 -7.06
N ASN A 147 -16.66 -1.15 -7.62
CA ASN A 147 -18.09 -1.11 -7.33
C ASN A 147 -18.78 -2.40 -7.78
N PHE A 148 -18.46 -2.91 -8.98
CA PHE A 148 -18.99 -4.19 -9.45
C PHE A 148 -18.68 -5.33 -8.47
N LEU A 149 -17.42 -5.44 -8.00
CA LEU A 149 -17.04 -6.47 -7.03
C LEU A 149 -17.78 -6.30 -5.70
N LEU A 150 -17.87 -5.07 -5.19
CA LEU A 150 -18.55 -4.76 -3.93
C LEU A 150 -20.07 -5.01 -4.00
N ASP A 151 -20.70 -4.77 -5.16
CA ASP A 151 -22.13 -4.99 -5.38
C ASP A 151 -22.45 -6.49 -5.50
N ASN A 152 -21.47 -7.31 -5.90
CA ASN A 152 -21.57 -8.77 -5.96
C ASN A 152 -20.96 -9.46 -4.73
N GLU A 153 -20.88 -8.76 -3.59
CA GLU A 153 -20.40 -9.28 -2.30
C GLU A 153 -18.96 -9.79 -2.28
N TYR A 154 -18.12 -9.42 -3.25
CA TYR A 154 -16.68 -9.67 -3.16
C TYR A 154 -16.00 -8.67 -2.24
N LEU A 155 -14.89 -9.11 -1.63
CA LEU A 155 -13.94 -8.26 -0.94
C LEU A 155 -12.72 -8.05 -1.84
N PRO A 156 -12.55 -6.87 -2.48
CA PRO A 156 -11.37 -6.56 -3.27
C PRO A 156 -10.10 -6.50 -2.40
N VAL A 157 -9.04 -7.20 -2.82
CA VAL A 157 -7.72 -7.20 -2.19
C VAL A 157 -6.70 -6.68 -3.20
N ILE A 158 -6.25 -5.44 -3.03
CA ILE A 158 -5.50 -4.69 -4.03
C ILE A 158 -4.03 -4.57 -3.61
N ALA A 159 -3.11 -5.06 -4.43
CA ALA A 159 -1.68 -4.83 -4.24
C ALA A 159 -1.27 -3.45 -4.79
N SER A 160 -0.34 -2.75 -4.10
CA SER A 160 0.09 -1.38 -4.41
C SER A 160 1.05 -1.29 -5.62
N LEU A 161 0.60 -1.82 -6.75
CA LEU A 161 1.18 -1.63 -8.07
C LEU A 161 0.20 -0.82 -8.92
N ALA A 162 0.70 0.03 -9.81
CA ALA A 162 -0.13 0.93 -10.59
C ALA A 162 0.30 0.97 -12.05
N LYS A 163 -0.58 1.46 -12.91
CA LYS A 163 -0.32 1.75 -14.32
C LYS A 163 0.23 3.17 -14.45
N SER A 164 1.39 3.33 -15.10
CA SER A 164 1.88 4.66 -15.49
C SER A 164 1.14 5.20 -16.71
N GLU A 165 1.39 6.46 -17.03
CA GLU A 165 0.90 7.12 -18.25
C GLU A 165 1.33 6.39 -19.53
N ASP A 166 2.51 5.79 -19.53
CA ASP A 166 3.07 5.02 -20.67
C ASP A 166 2.63 3.55 -20.69
N GLY A 167 1.84 3.12 -19.69
CA GLY A 167 1.38 1.74 -19.56
C GLY A 167 2.32 0.83 -18.76
N ASP A 168 3.46 1.34 -18.29
CA ASP A 168 4.40 0.58 -17.46
C ASP A 168 3.81 0.25 -16.07
N ILE A 169 4.24 -0.87 -15.51
CA ILE A 169 3.98 -1.17 -14.10
C ILE A 169 4.91 -0.34 -13.22
N VAL A 170 4.34 0.37 -12.25
CA VAL A 170 5.11 1.12 -11.26
C VAL A 170 4.72 0.72 -9.84
N ASN A 171 5.72 0.67 -8.95
CA ASN A 171 5.50 0.50 -7.52
C ASN A 171 5.02 1.83 -6.92
N VAL A 172 3.94 1.79 -6.17
CA VAL A 172 3.40 2.97 -5.49
C VAL A 172 3.36 2.74 -3.97
N ASP A 173 3.42 3.83 -3.23
CA ASP A 173 3.28 3.77 -1.77
C ASP A 173 1.91 3.23 -1.38
N GLY A 174 1.89 2.22 -0.50
CA GLY A 174 0.66 1.52 -0.11
C GLY A 174 -0.33 2.40 0.65
N ASP A 175 0.15 3.33 1.48
CA ASP A 175 -0.71 4.27 2.22
C ASP A 175 -1.36 5.28 1.27
N ARG A 176 -0.59 5.75 0.28
CA ARG A 176 -1.12 6.62 -0.77
C ARG A 176 -2.12 5.88 -1.65
N ALA A 177 -1.81 4.68 -2.10
CA ALA A 177 -2.73 3.87 -2.90
C ALA A 177 -4.05 3.68 -2.15
N ALA A 178 -4.00 3.27 -0.89
CA ALA A 178 -5.18 3.05 -0.07
C ALA A 178 -5.99 4.33 0.18
N SER A 179 -5.32 5.45 0.46
CA SER A 179 -6.01 6.73 0.65
C SER A 179 -6.71 7.23 -0.62
N PHE A 180 -6.11 7.02 -1.79
CA PHE A 180 -6.73 7.35 -3.07
C PHE A 180 -7.91 6.42 -3.39
N VAL A 181 -7.79 5.12 -3.11
CA VAL A 181 -8.92 4.16 -3.22
C VAL A 181 -10.07 4.58 -2.31
N ALA A 182 -9.78 4.90 -1.04
CA ALA A 182 -10.80 5.36 -0.08
C ALA A 182 -11.49 6.64 -0.55
N LYS A 183 -10.71 7.61 -1.04
CA LYS A 183 -11.24 8.86 -1.60
C LYS A 183 -12.13 8.62 -2.83
N ALA A 184 -11.65 7.82 -3.79
CA ALA A 184 -12.38 7.57 -5.04
C ALA A 184 -13.71 6.84 -4.82
N LEU A 185 -13.74 5.91 -3.86
CA LEU A 185 -14.94 5.16 -3.47
C LEU A 185 -15.84 5.93 -2.49
N ASN A 186 -15.48 7.16 -2.07
CA ASN A 186 -16.17 7.89 -1.00
C ASN A 186 -16.37 7.02 0.25
N ALA A 187 -15.31 6.34 0.70
CA ALA A 187 -15.36 5.45 1.84
C ALA A 187 -15.78 6.20 3.13
N ASP A 188 -16.67 5.59 3.90
CA ASP A 188 -17.12 6.13 5.20
C ASP A 188 -16.00 6.07 6.25
N ILE A 189 -15.14 5.02 6.17
CA ILE A 189 -14.03 4.80 7.09
C ILE A 189 -12.80 4.37 6.32
N PHE A 190 -11.65 4.95 6.67
CA PHE A 190 -10.33 4.50 6.26
C PHE A 190 -9.54 4.04 7.49
N ILE A 191 -9.06 2.79 7.47
CA ILE A 191 -8.25 2.19 8.53
C ILE A 191 -6.86 1.91 7.98
N SER A 192 -5.82 2.48 8.59
CA SER A 192 -4.44 2.13 8.28
C SER A 192 -3.88 1.26 9.40
N LEU A 193 -3.70 -0.04 9.10
CA LEU A 193 -3.06 -0.98 9.99
C LEU A 193 -1.54 -0.93 9.76
N THR A 194 -0.81 -0.66 10.84
CA THR A 194 0.63 -0.47 10.84
C THR A 194 1.23 -1.09 12.12
N ASP A 195 2.54 -1.17 12.20
CA ASP A 195 3.30 -1.72 13.33
C ASP A 195 3.62 -0.70 14.42
N VAL A 196 3.00 0.49 14.36
CA VAL A 196 3.05 1.53 15.39
C VAL A 196 1.64 1.84 15.91
N ASP A 197 1.54 2.31 17.17
CA ASP A 197 0.24 2.52 17.83
C ASP A 197 -0.58 3.70 17.24
N GLY A 198 0.04 4.55 16.42
CA GLY A 198 -0.63 5.67 15.77
C GLY A 198 0.28 6.86 15.50
N ILE A 199 -0.30 8.06 15.46
CA ILE A 199 0.39 9.32 15.23
C ILE A 199 0.87 9.89 16.56
N TYR A 200 2.15 10.22 16.64
CA TYR A 200 2.77 10.84 17.80
C TYR A 200 3.09 12.32 17.52
N LYS A 201 2.99 13.18 18.54
CA LYS A 201 3.51 14.54 18.44
C LYS A 201 5.03 14.56 18.36
N ASN A 202 5.66 13.68 19.14
CA ASN A 202 7.09 13.36 19.08
C ASN A 202 7.23 11.84 19.07
N PHE A 203 7.84 11.27 18.03
CA PHE A 203 7.95 9.82 17.86
C PHE A 203 8.76 9.13 18.96
N ASP A 204 9.72 9.84 19.54
CA ASP A 204 10.57 9.34 20.62
C ASP A 204 9.87 9.35 22.00
N ASP A 205 8.79 10.10 22.14
CA ASP A 205 7.95 10.14 23.34
C ASP A 205 6.66 9.35 23.14
N LYS A 206 6.60 8.14 23.70
CA LYS A 206 5.42 7.26 23.62
C LYS A 206 4.17 7.83 24.29
N ASN A 207 4.31 8.77 25.22
CA ASN A 207 3.17 9.44 25.87
C ASN A 207 2.56 10.53 24.97
N SER A 208 3.20 10.88 23.87
CA SER A 208 2.73 11.89 22.93
C SER A 208 1.74 11.36 21.88
N LEU A 209 1.24 10.12 22.02
CA LEU A 209 0.28 9.49 21.12
C LEU A 209 -0.99 10.33 20.97
N ILE A 210 -1.33 10.68 19.72
CA ILE A 210 -2.54 11.43 19.39
C ILE A 210 -3.69 10.45 19.21
N LYS A 211 -4.55 10.33 20.22
CA LYS A 211 -5.71 9.43 20.18
C LYS A 211 -6.84 9.92 19.26
N LYS A 212 -6.96 11.25 19.10
CA LYS A 212 -8.00 11.88 18.27
C LYS A 212 -7.52 13.21 17.75
N ILE A 213 -7.71 13.48 16.47
CA ILE A 213 -7.33 14.73 15.83
C ILE A 213 -8.33 15.05 14.71
N THR A 214 -8.71 16.31 14.56
CA THR A 214 -9.51 16.75 13.42
C THR A 214 -8.61 17.04 12.21
N SER A 215 -9.21 17.04 11.01
CA SER A 215 -8.48 17.37 9.77
C SER A 215 -7.88 18.77 9.82
N THR A 216 -8.55 19.73 10.46
CA THR A 216 -8.04 21.10 10.64
C THR A 216 -6.82 21.13 11.56
N GLN A 217 -6.90 20.42 12.69
CA GLN A 217 -5.77 20.30 13.62
C GLN A 217 -4.57 19.61 12.96
N LEU A 218 -4.81 18.54 12.17
CA LEU A 218 -3.74 17.82 11.46
C LEU A 218 -3.02 18.73 10.48
N LYS A 219 -3.74 19.58 9.73
CA LYS A 219 -3.12 20.55 8.81
C LYS A 219 -2.17 21.49 9.53
N ASN A 220 -2.51 21.95 10.74
CA ASN A 220 -1.66 22.83 11.54
C ASN A 220 -0.40 22.14 12.06
N TYR A 221 -0.42 20.81 12.22
CA TYR A 221 0.79 20.03 12.55
C TYR A 221 1.72 19.80 11.38
N LEU A 222 1.23 19.88 10.15
CA LEU A 222 1.98 19.62 8.91
C LEU A 222 2.50 20.90 8.25
N ALA A 223 2.07 22.07 8.73
CA ALA A 223 2.49 23.42 8.26
C ALA A 223 3.75 23.88 8.98
#